data_a389ba2686f155c7f8d713f34beb24ae
#
_entry.id   a389ba2686f155c7f8d713f34beb24ae
#
_cell.length_a   1.000
_cell.length_b   1.000
_cell.length_c   1.000
_cell.angle_alpha   90.00
_cell.angle_beta   90.00
_cell.angle_gamma   90.00
#
_symmetry.space_group_name_H-M   'P 1'
#
loop_
_entity.id
_entity.type
_entity.pdbx_description
1 polymer ?
#
loop_
_entity_poly.entity_id
_entity_poly.type
_entity_poly.pdbx_seq_one_letter_code
_entity_poly.pdbx_strand_id
1 'polypeptide(L)'
;MAYYDSEINVVNDLCECDNSEIFIFNGNDEEILQCVRKVEEWQCSSSKSDPPPDFYSDKYKLMMEVMRVDDHAYINAKGKVINPHIKKENETYKEIQKFVKDNNISFSGNIFVNTVTDLSTQEDHSYDKYLSNFKRVIDNHNSSYDLYKNNHVNYKLIYLILDESSSYMEKEDFNVNNALVGDVIQARLHLFFFDKSFISILKKSKADYYIWFAPFKHFNSKEKVELPQVIIYSKEDFKKIKLIEYNNTSMHSVEK
;
A
#
# COMPACT_ATOMS: atom_id res chain seq x y z
N MET A 1 5.20 13.26 6.00
CA MET A 1 4.83 12.41 7.16
C MET A 1 3.89 11.36 6.62
N ALA A 2 4.14 10.09 6.88
CA ALA A 2 3.17 9.07 6.46
C ALA A 2 1.83 9.35 7.16
N TYR A 3 0.73 9.12 6.47
CA TYR A 3 -0.62 9.32 7.02
C TYR A 3 -0.82 8.53 8.33
N TYR A 4 -0.16 7.39 8.44
CA TYR A 4 -0.15 6.54 9.63
C TYR A 4 1.17 6.68 10.39
N ASP A 5 1.09 7.03 11.66
CA ASP A 5 2.26 7.20 12.54
C ASP A 5 2.85 5.86 13.02
N SER A 6 2.04 4.78 12.96
CA SER A 6 2.44 3.45 13.41
C SER A 6 1.64 2.35 12.72
N GLU A 7 2.16 1.13 12.76
CA GLU A 7 1.52 -0.07 12.20
C GLU A 7 0.16 -0.36 12.86
N ILE A 8 0.02 -0.07 14.15
CA ILE A 8 -1.26 -0.28 14.86
C ILE A 8 -2.36 0.65 14.33
N ASN A 9 -2.02 1.86 13.89
CA ASN A 9 -2.99 2.77 13.30
C ASN A 9 -3.49 2.27 11.95
N VAL A 10 -2.62 1.61 11.16
CA VAL A 10 -3.02 0.95 9.91
C VAL A 10 -4.01 -0.18 10.17
N VAL A 11 -3.74 -0.99 11.20
CA VAL A 11 -4.62 -2.11 11.57
C VAL A 11 -5.96 -1.60 12.09
N ASN A 12 -5.98 -0.55 12.90
CA ASN A 12 -7.21 0.04 13.42
C ASN A 12 -8.10 0.58 12.28
N ASP A 13 -7.54 1.35 11.36
CA ASP A 13 -8.27 1.86 10.19
C ASP A 13 -8.81 0.73 9.31
N LEU A 14 -8.00 -0.30 9.06
CA LEU A 14 -8.45 -1.50 8.35
C LEU A 14 -9.68 -2.14 9.04
N CYS A 15 -9.67 -2.20 10.38
CA CYS A 15 -10.76 -2.78 11.15
C CYS A 15 -12.05 -1.95 11.11
N GLU A 16 -11.93 -0.64 10.90
CA GLU A 16 -13.04 0.30 10.78
C GLU A 16 -13.66 0.35 9.38
N CYS A 17 -13.00 -0.24 8.36
CA CYS A 17 -13.55 -0.29 7.00
C CYS A 17 -14.93 -0.97 6.96
N ASP A 18 -15.86 -0.36 6.21
CA ASP A 18 -17.18 -0.95 5.97
C ASP A 18 -17.05 -2.25 5.16
N ASN A 19 -17.90 -3.21 5.43
CA ASN A 19 -17.91 -4.47 4.69
C ASN A 19 -18.18 -4.28 3.19
N SER A 20 -18.88 -3.23 2.80
CA SER A 20 -19.12 -2.89 1.38
C SER A 20 -17.86 -2.47 0.63
N GLU A 21 -16.81 -2.08 1.36
CA GLU A 21 -15.50 -1.65 0.83
C GLU A 21 -14.48 -2.79 0.79
N ILE A 22 -14.87 -3.98 1.26
CA ILE A 22 -13.99 -5.14 1.36
C ILE A 22 -14.36 -6.18 0.32
N PHE A 23 -13.39 -6.56 -0.49
CA PHE A 23 -13.53 -7.64 -1.45
C PHE A 23 -12.80 -8.89 -0.98
N ILE A 24 -13.53 -9.99 -0.83
CA ILE A 24 -13.02 -11.29 -0.37
C ILE A 24 -13.22 -12.31 -1.49
N PHE A 25 -12.13 -12.96 -1.90
CA PHE A 25 -12.18 -13.94 -3.00
C PHE A 25 -12.82 -15.26 -2.59
N ASN A 26 -12.66 -15.66 -1.34
CA ASN A 26 -13.11 -16.95 -0.86
C ASN A 26 -13.70 -16.82 0.55
N GLY A 27 -14.79 -17.53 0.84
CA GLY A 27 -15.42 -17.51 2.16
C GLY A 27 -14.48 -17.90 3.32
N ASN A 28 -13.46 -18.72 3.08
CA ASN A 28 -12.45 -19.04 4.10
C ASN A 28 -11.56 -17.84 4.46
N ASP A 29 -11.44 -16.84 3.56
CA ASP A 29 -10.65 -15.64 3.81
C ASP A 29 -11.42 -14.64 4.68
N GLU A 30 -12.73 -14.75 4.77
CA GLU A 30 -13.56 -14.01 5.71
C GLU A 30 -13.18 -14.29 7.16
N GLU A 31 -12.82 -15.53 7.48
CA GLU A 31 -12.35 -15.91 8.82
C GLU A 31 -11.07 -15.15 9.19
N ILE A 32 -10.19 -14.88 8.22
CA ILE A 32 -8.97 -14.10 8.43
C ILE A 32 -9.32 -12.65 8.79
N LEU A 33 -10.25 -12.04 8.07
CA LEU A 33 -10.72 -10.69 8.40
C LEU A 33 -11.33 -10.62 9.81
N GLN A 34 -12.15 -11.61 10.16
CA GLN A 34 -12.76 -11.68 11.49
C GLN A 34 -11.71 -11.87 12.61
N CYS A 35 -10.61 -12.60 12.33
CA CYS A 35 -9.50 -12.70 13.27
C CYS A 35 -8.74 -11.36 13.39
N VAL A 36 -8.47 -10.68 12.29
CA VAL A 36 -7.74 -9.40 12.29
C VAL A 36 -8.54 -8.31 13.00
N ARG A 37 -9.86 -8.27 12.82
CA ARG A 37 -10.75 -7.29 13.47
C ARG A 37 -10.82 -7.41 14.99
N LYS A 38 -10.36 -8.51 15.56
CA LYS A 38 -10.27 -8.68 17.02
C LYS A 38 -8.90 -8.23 17.51
N VAL A 39 -8.63 -6.93 17.38
CA VAL A 39 -7.32 -6.32 17.68
C VAL A 39 -6.84 -6.64 19.09
N GLU A 40 -7.75 -6.79 20.04
CA GLU A 40 -7.47 -7.14 21.44
C GLU A 40 -6.87 -8.54 21.63
N GLU A 41 -7.00 -9.40 20.63
CA GLU A 41 -6.46 -10.78 20.63
C GLU A 41 -5.06 -10.85 19.99
N TRP A 42 -4.51 -9.72 19.58
CA TRP A 42 -3.20 -9.62 18.97
C TRP A 42 -2.19 -8.95 19.89
N GLN A 43 -0.98 -9.46 19.88
CA GLN A 43 0.16 -8.85 20.54
C GLN A 43 0.94 -8.03 19.50
N CYS A 44 1.19 -6.77 19.83
CA CYS A 44 1.98 -5.87 19.01
C CYS A 44 3.43 -5.89 19.46
N SER A 45 4.34 -6.25 18.56
CA SER A 45 5.79 -6.18 18.74
C SER A 45 6.45 -5.05 17.95
N SER A 46 5.65 -4.26 17.22
CA SER A 46 6.14 -3.08 16.50
C SER A 46 6.90 -2.14 17.42
N SER A 47 8.03 -1.63 16.94
CA SER A 47 8.87 -0.66 17.66
C SER A 47 9.43 -1.15 19.00
N LYS A 48 9.32 -2.43 19.32
CA LYS A 48 9.93 -3.05 20.51
C LYS A 48 11.25 -3.73 20.15
N SER A 49 11.98 -4.12 21.18
CA SER A 49 13.15 -5.01 21.04
C SER A 49 12.77 -6.44 20.67
N ASP A 50 11.49 -6.74 20.63
CA ASP A 50 10.97 -8.04 20.23
C ASP A 50 11.21 -8.26 18.73
N PRO A 51 11.59 -9.47 18.35
CA PRO A 51 11.81 -9.76 16.93
C PRO A 51 10.50 -9.76 16.15
N PRO A 52 10.53 -9.40 14.86
CA PRO A 52 9.37 -9.46 13.99
C PRO A 52 8.67 -10.84 14.02
N PRO A 53 7.39 -10.94 13.71
CA PRO A 53 6.56 -9.97 12.98
C PRO A 53 5.99 -8.85 13.84
N ASP A 54 5.37 -7.82 13.20
CA ASP A 54 4.78 -6.68 13.89
C ASP A 54 3.65 -7.07 14.84
N PHE A 55 2.86 -8.06 14.44
CA PHE A 55 1.75 -8.58 15.24
C PHE A 55 1.69 -10.10 15.20
N TYR A 56 1.25 -10.70 16.32
CA TYR A 56 0.95 -12.12 16.36
C TYR A 56 -0.20 -12.42 17.32
N SER A 57 -0.90 -13.53 17.07
CA SER A 57 -1.98 -14.02 17.93
C SER A 57 -1.78 -15.49 18.25
N ASP A 58 -1.55 -15.78 19.53
CA ASP A 58 -1.43 -17.15 20.04
C ASP A 58 -2.74 -17.93 19.90
N LYS A 59 -3.86 -17.21 19.99
CA LYS A 59 -5.19 -17.78 19.90
C LYS A 59 -5.48 -18.32 18.51
N TYR A 60 -5.15 -17.53 17.47
CA TYR A 60 -5.45 -17.87 16.08
C TYR A 60 -4.30 -18.59 15.38
N LYS A 61 -3.12 -18.65 15.99
CA LYS A 61 -1.89 -19.13 15.34
C LYS A 61 -1.60 -18.37 14.03
N LEU A 62 -1.80 -17.07 14.09
CA LEU A 62 -1.55 -16.12 13.01
C LEU A 62 -0.47 -15.15 13.42
N MET A 63 0.31 -14.71 12.46
CA MET A 63 1.24 -13.61 12.59
C MET A 63 1.05 -12.66 11.39
N MET A 64 1.27 -11.38 11.59
CA MET A 64 1.03 -10.36 10.57
C MET A 64 2.20 -9.38 10.52
N GLU A 65 2.64 -9.11 9.31
CA GLU A 65 3.65 -8.12 9.00
C GLU A 65 3.02 -7.00 8.19
N VAL A 66 3.15 -5.78 8.66
CA VAL A 66 2.61 -4.58 8.02
C VAL A 66 3.68 -3.95 7.15
N MET A 67 3.38 -3.74 5.90
CA MET A 67 4.32 -3.16 4.95
C MET A 67 3.67 -2.03 4.16
N ARG A 68 4.44 -0.98 3.87
CA ARG A 68 3.99 0.19 3.12
C ARG A 68 4.56 0.18 1.73
N VAL A 69 3.71 0.50 0.77
CA VAL A 69 4.07 0.60 -0.65
C VAL A 69 3.59 1.95 -1.17
N ASP A 70 4.47 2.68 -1.81
CA ASP A 70 4.20 3.93 -2.51
C ASP A 70 4.76 3.88 -3.94
N ASP A 71 4.51 4.89 -4.74
CA ASP A 71 4.98 5.03 -6.11
C ASP A 71 5.99 6.18 -6.32
N HIS A 72 6.45 6.79 -5.22
CA HIS A 72 7.46 7.86 -5.22
C HIS A 72 8.88 7.33 -5.07
N ALA A 73 9.04 6.23 -4.31
CA ALA A 73 10.35 5.68 -3.99
C ALA A 73 11.03 5.02 -5.19
N TYR A 74 12.31 5.31 -5.37
CA TYR A 74 13.15 4.66 -6.39
C TYR A 74 14.55 4.36 -5.86
N ILE A 75 15.26 3.46 -6.51
CA ILE A 75 16.65 3.15 -6.18
C ILE A 75 17.55 3.98 -7.09
N ASN A 76 18.41 4.82 -6.50
CA ASN A 76 19.36 5.62 -7.26
C ASN A 76 20.55 4.78 -7.76
N ALA A 77 21.41 5.38 -8.58
CA ALA A 77 22.60 4.72 -9.16
C ALA A 77 23.61 4.16 -8.12
N LYS A 78 23.50 4.60 -6.85
CA LYS A 78 24.33 4.11 -5.73
C LYS A 78 23.63 3.00 -4.91
N GLY A 79 22.51 2.47 -5.39
CA GLY A 79 21.73 1.44 -4.70
C GLY A 79 20.94 1.93 -3.48
N LYS A 80 20.86 3.26 -3.26
CA LYS A 80 20.12 3.83 -2.13
C LYS A 80 18.67 4.13 -2.54
N VAL A 81 17.74 3.75 -1.67
CA VAL A 81 16.32 4.14 -1.83
C VAL A 81 16.17 5.64 -1.58
N ILE A 82 15.56 6.33 -2.50
CA ILE A 82 15.25 7.76 -2.45
C ILE A 82 13.73 7.89 -2.60
N ASN A 83 13.12 8.63 -1.69
CA ASN A 83 11.74 9.08 -1.83
C ASN A 83 11.72 10.62 -1.75
N PRO A 84 11.53 11.32 -2.88
CA PRO A 84 11.54 12.78 -2.93
C PRO A 84 10.41 13.40 -2.10
N HIS A 85 9.25 12.77 -2.10
CA HIS A 85 8.06 13.21 -1.38
C HIS A 85 8.31 13.25 0.13
N ILE A 86 8.73 12.12 0.71
CA ILE A 86 9.09 12.02 2.14
C ILE A 86 10.19 13.02 2.50
N LYS A 87 11.16 13.23 1.61
CA LYS A 87 12.21 14.22 1.85
C LYS A 87 11.62 15.63 1.99
N LYS A 88 10.76 16.03 1.06
CA LYS A 88 10.11 17.35 1.06
C LYS A 88 9.21 17.53 2.28
N GLU A 89 8.41 16.53 2.63
CA GLU A 89 7.59 16.54 3.84
C GLU A 89 8.41 16.75 5.10
N ASN A 90 9.50 16.00 5.26
CA ASN A 90 10.39 16.15 6.41
C ASN A 90 11.06 17.53 6.49
N GLU A 91 11.40 18.13 5.35
CA GLU A 91 11.92 19.50 5.29
C GLU A 91 10.86 20.50 5.74
N THR A 92 9.67 20.43 5.17
CA THR A 92 8.54 21.30 5.53
C THR A 92 8.14 21.14 7.01
N TYR A 93 8.11 19.92 7.52
CA TYR A 93 7.82 19.67 8.94
C TYR A 93 8.84 20.32 9.87
N LYS A 94 10.13 20.24 9.54
CA LYS A 94 11.21 20.92 10.31
C LYS A 94 11.05 22.45 10.27
N GLU A 95 10.66 23.00 9.13
CA GLU A 95 10.41 24.45 8.99
C GLU A 95 9.22 24.88 9.86
N ILE A 96 8.12 24.12 9.87
CA ILE A 96 6.97 24.37 10.73
C ILE A 96 7.36 24.29 12.21
N GLN A 97 8.08 23.22 12.62
CA GLN A 97 8.54 23.09 14.00
C GLN A 97 9.42 24.27 14.44
N LYS A 98 10.32 24.71 13.56
CA LYS A 98 11.16 25.85 13.82
C LYS A 98 10.32 27.12 13.98
N PHE A 99 9.37 27.37 13.06
CA PHE A 99 8.47 28.51 13.13
C PHE A 99 7.65 28.55 14.44
N VAL A 100 7.08 27.42 14.83
CA VAL A 100 6.32 27.26 16.09
C VAL A 100 7.20 27.62 17.29
N LYS A 101 8.43 27.10 17.31
CA LYS A 101 9.40 27.36 18.39
C LYS A 101 9.84 28.82 18.44
N ASP A 102 10.22 29.40 17.29
CA ASP A 102 10.74 30.77 17.20
C ASP A 102 9.67 31.81 17.58
N ASN A 103 8.40 31.50 17.39
CA ASN A 103 7.27 32.37 17.72
C ASN A 103 6.56 32.01 19.03
N ASN A 104 7.11 31.07 19.83
CA ASN A 104 6.51 30.62 21.08
C ASN A 104 5.03 30.21 20.96
N ILE A 105 4.65 29.62 19.82
CA ILE A 105 3.29 29.17 19.58
C ILE A 105 3.04 27.88 20.35
N SER A 106 2.06 27.90 21.26
CA SER A 106 1.57 26.69 21.93
C SER A 106 0.35 26.19 21.20
N PHE A 107 0.39 24.97 20.70
CA PHE A 107 -0.79 24.31 20.18
C PHE A 107 -0.85 22.86 20.66
N SER A 108 -2.06 22.34 20.83
CA SER A 108 -2.30 20.94 21.15
C SER A 108 -3.00 20.29 19.97
N GLY A 109 -2.38 19.27 19.37
CA GLY A 109 -2.93 18.56 18.22
C GLY A 109 -1.85 18.04 17.28
N ASN A 110 -2.27 17.32 16.25
CA ASN A 110 -1.40 16.78 15.22
C ASN A 110 -1.21 17.79 14.08
N ILE A 111 0.00 17.88 13.55
CA ILE A 111 0.29 18.65 12.34
C ILE A 111 0.34 17.67 11.17
N PHE A 112 -0.60 17.84 10.24
CA PHE A 112 -0.56 17.14 8.96
C PHE A 112 0.15 18.03 7.94
N VAL A 113 1.16 17.48 7.29
CA VAL A 113 1.92 18.17 6.25
C VAL A 113 1.66 17.44 4.94
N ASN A 114 0.93 18.08 4.05
CA ASN A 114 0.81 17.63 2.67
C ASN A 114 1.68 18.53 1.79
N THR A 115 2.60 17.94 1.07
CA THR A 115 3.53 18.67 0.21
C THR A 115 3.39 18.22 -1.22
N VAL A 116 3.47 19.20 -2.13
CA VAL A 116 3.58 18.95 -3.57
C VAL A 116 5.06 19.11 -3.93
N THR A 117 5.61 18.19 -4.68
CA THR A 117 6.97 18.31 -5.22
C THR A 117 6.95 19.20 -6.46
N ASP A 118 8.09 19.82 -6.79
CA ASP A 118 8.26 20.60 -8.02
C ASP A 118 8.61 19.70 -9.22
N LEU A 119 8.54 18.38 -9.06
CA LEU A 119 8.83 17.40 -10.09
C LEU A 119 7.66 17.28 -11.08
N SER A 120 7.95 16.90 -12.31
CA SER A 120 6.90 16.47 -13.24
C SER A 120 6.20 15.22 -12.69
N THR A 121 4.93 15.00 -13.04
CA THR A 121 4.15 13.85 -12.55
C THR A 121 4.91 12.52 -12.69
N GLN A 122 5.56 12.27 -13.82
CA GLN A 122 6.33 11.04 -14.04
C GLN A 122 7.63 10.94 -13.22
N GLU A 123 8.24 12.11 -12.88
CA GLU A 123 9.42 12.15 -12.01
C GLU A 123 9.03 12.01 -10.55
N ASP A 124 7.86 12.49 -10.17
CA ASP A 124 7.32 12.39 -8.83
C ASP A 124 6.86 10.97 -8.53
N HIS A 125 5.96 10.42 -9.35
CA HIS A 125 5.43 9.07 -9.21
C HIS A 125 5.17 8.42 -10.59
N SER A 126 5.28 7.11 -10.67
CA SER A 126 5.00 6.35 -11.88
C SER A 126 4.67 4.89 -11.59
N TYR A 127 3.96 4.25 -12.53
CA TYR A 127 3.64 2.84 -12.43
C TYR A 127 4.88 1.94 -12.29
N ASP A 128 5.98 2.26 -13.00
CA ASP A 128 7.23 1.50 -12.90
C ASP A 128 7.86 1.62 -11.51
N LYS A 129 7.82 2.82 -10.89
CA LYS A 129 8.27 3.01 -9.51
C LYS A 129 7.39 2.24 -8.54
N TYR A 130 6.06 2.30 -8.73
CA TYR A 130 5.11 1.54 -7.92
C TYR A 130 5.41 0.04 -7.97
N LEU A 131 5.49 -0.55 -9.16
CA LEU A 131 5.79 -1.98 -9.33
C LEU A 131 7.16 -2.36 -8.75
N SER A 132 8.17 -1.53 -8.99
CA SER A 132 9.54 -1.76 -8.49
C SER A 132 9.60 -1.67 -6.97
N ASN A 133 8.91 -0.68 -6.38
CA ASN A 133 8.85 -0.52 -4.93
C ASN A 133 8.05 -1.65 -4.28
N PHE A 134 6.91 -2.02 -4.85
CA PHE A 134 6.12 -3.17 -4.41
C PHE A 134 6.98 -4.44 -4.35
N LYS A 135 7.68 -4.74 -5.46
CA LYS A 135 8.58 -5.89 -5.51
C LYS A 135 9.65 -5.83 -4.42
N ARG A 136 10.31 -4.69 -4.26
CA ARG A 136 11.37 -4.47 -3.27
C ARG A 136 10.85 -4.71 -1.84
N VAL A 137 9.69 -4.16 -1.51
CA VAL A 137 9.08 -4.30 -0.18
C VAL A 137 8.77 -5.76 0.09
N ILE A 138 8.08 -6.45 -0.82
CA ILE A 138 7.75 -7.88 -0.67
C ILE A 138 9.03 -8.74 -0.54
N ASP A 139 10.06 -8.49 -1.35
CA ASP A 139 11.31 -9.26 -1.30
C ASP A 139 12.05 -9.05 0.03
N ASN A 140 12.04 -7.84 0.57
CA ASN A 140 12.65 -7.54 1.88
C ASN A 140 11.97 -8.33 3.01
N HIS A 141 10.64 -8.33 3.08
CA HIS A 141 9.90 -9.08 4.10
C HIS A 141 10.01 -10.59 3.91
N ASN A 142 10.07 -11.06 2.65
CA ASN A 142 10.37 -12.47 2.37
C ASN A 142 11.73 -12.91 2.91
N SER A 143 12.74 -12.03 2.93
CA SER A 143 14.06 -12.36 3.48
C SER A 143 14.03 -12.59 5.01
N SER A 144 13.08 -11.98 5.71
CA SER A 144 12.87 -12.13 7.15
C SER A 144 11.97 -13.32 7.54
N TYR A 145 11.40 -14.02 6.57
CA TYR A 145 10.41 -15.08 6.82
C TYR A 145 10.90 -16.17 7.79
N ASP A 146 12.15 -16.62 7.64
CA ASP A 146 12.68 -17.69 8.45
C ASP A 146 12.82 -17.24 9.92
N LEU A 147 13.10 -15.94 10.15
CA LEU A 147 13.10 -15.34 11.48
C LEU A 147 11.69 -15.34 12.08
N TYR A 148 10.66 -14.95 11.31
CA TYR A 148 9.27 -15.01 11.77
C TYR A 148 8.86 -16.42 12.18
N LYS A 149 9.18 -17.41 11.35
CA LYS A 149 8.85 -18.82 11.62
C LYS A 149 9.62 -19.41 12.79
N ASN A 150 10.86 -18.98 13.04
CA ASN A 150 11.62 -19.42 14.21
C ASN A 150 11.00 -18.92 15.52
N ASN A 151 10.45 -17.72 15.51
CA ASN A 151 9.80 -17.13 16.68
C ASN A 151 8.38 -17.66 16.90
N HIS A 152 7.66 -17.96 15.80
CA HIS A 152 6.27 -18.39 15.83
C HIS A 152 6.07 -19.66 14.98
N VAL A 153 6.56 -20.78 15.50
CA VAL A 153 6.44 -22.09 14.83
C VAL A 153 4.97 -22.46 14.62
N ASN A 154 4.62 -22.91 13.42
CA ASN A 154 3.28 -23.30 13.00
C ASN A 154 2.24 -22.17 12.90
N TYR A 155 2.64 -20.89 12.97
CA TYR A 155 1.73 -19.79 12.66
C TYR A 155 1.66 -19.57 11.15
N LYS A 156 0.48 -19.18 10.66
CA LYS A 156 0.32 -18.69 9.29
C LYS A 156 0.67 -17.21 9.23
N LEU A 157 1.31 -16.81 8.14
CA LEU A 157 1.76 -15.43 7.94
C LEU A 157 0.78 -14.66 7.07
N ILE A 158 0.38 -13.49 7.54
CA ILE A 158 -0.38 -12.49 6.81
C ILE A 158 0.57 -11.36 6.41
N TYR A 159 0.58 -10.98 5.12
CA TYR A 159 1.12 -9.71 4.68
C TYR A 159 -0.01 -8.69 4.58
N LEU A 160 0.00 -7.69 5.47
CA LEU A 160 -0.85 -6.51 5.38
C LEU A 160 -0.11 -5.44 4.60
N ILE A 161 -0.55 -5.20 3.37
CA ILE A 161 0.06 -4.27 2.43
C ILE A 161 -0.75 -2.98 2.45
N LEU A 162 -0.23 -1.95 3.11
CA LEU A 162 -0.75 -0.59 3.00
C LEU A 162 -0.26 0.02 1.70
N ASP A 163 -1.18 0.29 0.81
CA ASP A 163 -0.90 0.86 -0.50
C ASP A 163 -1.22 2.35 -0.53
N GLU A 164 -0.18 3.15 -0.44
CA GLU A 164 -0.22 4.61 -0.46
C GLU A 164 0.08 5.18 -1.85
N SER A 165 0.06 4.34 -2.89
CA SER A 165 0.33 4.79 -4.26
C SER A 165 -0.89 5.42 -4.93
N SER A 166 -0.65 6.19 -5.97
CA SER A 166 -1.67 6.78 -6.83
C SER A 166 -2.52 5.73 -7.54
N SER A 167 -3.68 6.12 -8.01
CA SER A 167 -4.46 5.33 -8.96
C SER A 167 -3.90 5.50 -10.38
N TYR A 168 -3.95 4.43 -11.16
CA TYR A 168 -3.44 4.40 -12.54
C TYR A 168 -4.52 4.01 -13.55
N MET A 169 -4.34 4.45 -14.78
CA MET A 169 -5.11 3.97 -15.94
C MET A 169 -4.14 3.65 -17.07
N GLU A 170 -4.45 2.59 -17.80
CA GLU A 170 -3.84 2.29 -19.09
C GLU A 170 -4.59 3.05 -20.17
N LYS A 171 -3.90 3.94 -20.88
CA LYS A 171 -4.45 4.63 -22.03
C LYS A 171 -4.27 3.78 -23.28
N GLU A 172 -5.34 3.57 -24.03
CA GLU A 172 -5.22 3.02 -25.38
C GLU A 172 -4.56 4.07 -26.29
N ASP A 173 -3.92 3.63 -27.39
CA ASP A 173 -3.08 4.42 -28.31
C ASP A 173 -3.71 5.76 -28.73
N PHE A 174 -3.67 6.72 -27.81
CA PHE A 174 -4.20 8.05 -28.03
C PHE A 174 -3.03 9.06 -28.03
N ASN A 175 -2.93 9.82 -29.10
CA ASN A 175 -1.91 10.86 -29.17
C ASN A 175 -2.30 12.05 -28.26
N VAL A 176 -1.96 11.93 -26.99
CA VAL A 176 -2.27 12.92 -25.93
C VAL A 176 -1.80 14.34 -26.30
N ASN A 177 -0.76 14.45 -27.14
CA ASN A 177 -0.24 15.76 -27.56
C ASN A 177 -1.20 16.55 -28.46
N ASN A 178 -2.20 15.89 -29.05
CA ASN A 178 -3.21 16.50 -29.91
C ASN A 178 -4.59 16.54 -29.28
N ALA A 179 -4.74 16.08 -28.03
CA ALA A 179 -6.03 16.08 -27.34
C ALA A 179 -6.47 17.51 -27.00
N LEU A 180 -7.70 17.84 -27.30
CA LEU A 180 -8.35 19.07 -26.89
C LEU A 180 -9.13 18.86 -25.58
N VAL A 181 -9.38 19.93 -24.86
CA VAL A 181 -10.25 19.89 -23.68
C VAL A 181 -11.66 19.47 -24.10
N GLY A 182 -12.13 18.36 -23.54
CA GLY A 182 -13.45 17.78 -23.88
C GLY A 182 -13.38 16.54 -24.76
N ASP A 183 -12.20 16.16 -25.26
CA ASP A 183 -12.02 14.89 -25.96
C ASP A 183 -12.23 13.70 -25.00
N VAL A 184 -12.91 12.68 -25.50
CA VAL A 184 -13.13 11.42 -24.77
C VAL A 184 -11.87 10.58 -24.89
N ILE A 185 -11.19 10.34 -23.77
CA ILE A 185 -10.04 9.44 -23.69
C ILE A 185 -10.54 8.06 -23.29
N GLN A 186 -10.32 7.06 -24.15
CA GLN A 186 -10.53 5.67 -23.75
C GLN A 186 -9.38 5.21 -22.89
N ALA A 187 -9.69 4.76 -21.67
CA ALA A 187 -8.72 4.25 -20.74
C ALA A 187 -9.29 3.08 -19.95
N ARG A 188 -8.41 2.15 -19.60
CA ARG A 188 -8.75 1.02 -18.74
C ARG A 188 -8.20 1.28 -17.34
N LEU A 189 -9.09 1.28 -16.33
CA LEU A 189 -8.68 1.44 -14.94
C LEU A 189 -7.72 0.33 -14.51
N HIS A 190 -6.67 0.69 -13.79
CA HIS A 190 -5.73 -0.25 -13.20
C HIS A 190 -6.36 -0.95 -11.98
N LEU A 191 -6.72 -2.21 -12.18
CA LEU A 191 -7.16 -3.09 -11.11
C LEU A 191 -5.93 -3.80 -10.53
N PHE A 192 -5.23 -3.13 -9.60
CA PHE A 192 -3.96 -3.59 -9.04
C PHE A 192 -4.02 -5.03 -8.51
N PHE A 193 -5.15 -5.39 -7.92
CA PHE A 193 -5.42 -6.72 -7.37
C PHE A 193 -5.68 -7.82 -8.42
N PHE A 194 -5.75 -7.48 -9.71
CA PHE A 194 -5.78 -8.41 -10.84
C PHE A 194 -4.56 -8.28 -11.75
N ASP A 195 -3.69 -7.33 -11.47
CA ASP A 195 -2.51 -7.11 -12.30
C ASP A 195 -1.55 -8.29 -12.23
N LYS A 196 -1.25 -8.86 -13.40
CA LYS A 196 -0.35 -10.00 -13.57
C LYS A 196 1.04 -9.75 -12.97
N SER A 197 1.54 -8.53 -13.08
CA SER A 197 2.86 -8.16 -12.60
C SER A 197 2.92 -8.22 -11.07
N PHE A 198 1.96 -7.59 -10.38
CA PHE A 198 1.86 -7.58 -8.92
C PHE A 198 1.56 -8.98 -8.36
N ILE A 199 0.57 -9.66 -8.91
CA ILE A 199 0.19 -11.01 -8.46
C ILE A 199 1.33 -12.02 -8.68
N SER A 200 2.15 -11.85 -9.72
CA SER A 200 3.32 -12.71 -9.92
C SER A 200 4.39 -12.52 -8.85
N ILE A 201 4.49 -11.34 -8.23
CA ILE A 201 5.36 -11.08 -7.09
C ILE A 201 4.79 -11.77 -5.85
N LEU A 202 3.49 -11.60 -5.56
CA LEU A 202 2.83 -12.25 -4.42
C LEU A 202 2.88 -13.78 -4.51
N LYS A 203 2.70 -14.36 -5.70
CA LYS A 203 2.83 -15.81 -5.90
C LYS A 203 4.18 -16.39 -5.47
N LYS A 204 5.24 -15.60 -5.58
CA LYS A 204 6.61 -16.00 -5.19
C LYS A 204 6.89 -15.74 -3.72
N SER A 205 6.06 -14.97 -3.04
CA SER A 205 6.25 -14.64 -1.64
C SER A 205 5.92 -15.83 -0.73
N LYS A 206 6.32 -15.75 0.53
CA LYS A 206 6.21 -16.83 1.50
C LYS A 206 4.97 -16.73 2.40
N ALA A 207 4.19 -15.65 2.33
CA ALA A 207 2.99 -15.48 3.14
C ALA A 207 1.87 -16.47 2.74
N ASP A 208 1.01 -16.79 3.70
CA ASP A 208 -0.17 -17.65 3.52
C ASP A 208 -1.37 -16.83 3.06
N TYR A 209 -1.49 -15.58 3.56
CA TYR A 209 -2.57 -14.65 3.28
C TYR A 209 -2.03 -13.27 2.96
N TYR A 210 -2.81 -12.51 2.21
CA TYR A 210 -2.53 -11.14 1.83
C TYR A 210 -3.76 -10.29 2.07
N ILE A 211 -3.59 -9.20 2.79
CA ILE A 211 -4.58 -8.15 2.95
C ILE A 211 -4.00 -6.93 2.26
N TRP A 212 -4.59 -6.53 1.14
CA TRP A 212 -4.18 -5.34 0.41
C TRP A 212 -5.12 -4.21 0.77
N PHE A 213 -4.62 -3.27 1.55
CA PHE A 213 -5.35 -2.11 2.04
C PHE A 213 -4.90 -0.87 1.28
N ALA A 214 -5.80 -0.30 0.48
CA ALA A 214 -5.55 0.85 -0.41
C ALA A 214 -6.56 1.98 -0.13
N PRO A 215 -6.50 2.62 1.05
CA PRO A 215 -7.51 3.57 1.50
C PRO A 215 -7.57 4.85 0.67
N PHE A 216 -6.51 5.18 -0.08
CA PHE A 216 -6.41 6.40 -0.88
C PHE A 216 -6.74 6.19 -2.37
N LYS A 217 -6.95 4.96 -2.81
CA LYS A 217 -7.32 4.66 -4.20
C LYS A 217 -8.82 4.79 -4.44
N HIS A 218 -9.36 5.91 -4.02
CA HIS A 218 -10.78 6.16 -4.18
C HIS A 218 -11.06 6.63 -5.61
N PHE A 219 -11.71 5.79 -6.39
CA PHE A 219 -12.21 6.16 -7.71
C PHE A 219 -13.73 6.29 -7.65
N ASN A 220 -14.21 7.54 -7.55
CA ASN A 220 -15.62 7.86 -7.59
C ASN A 220 -15.97 8.32 -9.01
N SER A 221 -16.53 7.44 -9.84
CA SER A 221 -17.07 7.80 -11.13
C SER A 221 -18.57 8.06 -11.03
N LYS A 222 -19.11 8.91 -11.92
CA LYS A 222 -20.56 9.09 -12.07
C LYS A 222 -21.29 7.76 -12.40
N GLU A 223 -20.55 6.76 -12.84
CA GLU A 223 -21.04 5.43 -13.22
C GLU A 223 -20.93 4.40 -12.07
N LYS A 224 -20.59 4.83 -10.83
CA LYS A 224 -20.49 4.00 -9.63
C LYS A 224 -19.46 2.85 -9.72
N VAL A 225 -18.38 3.03 -10.44
CA VAL A 225 -17.25 2.11 -10.36
C VAL A 225 -16.40 2.53 -9.16
N GLU A 226 -16.52 1.81 -8.07
CA GLU A 226 -15.72 2.01 -6.87
C GLU A 226 -14.67 0.90 -6.79
N LEU A 227 -13.41 1.26 -6.53
CA LEU A 227 -12.39 0.27 -6.18
C LEU A 227 -12.57 -0.11 -4.71
N PRO A 228 -12.50 -1.40 -4.38
CA PRO A 228 -12.53 -1.81 -2.98
C PRO A 228 -11.30 -1.25 -2.25
N GLN A 229 -11.49 -0.80 -1.02
CA GLN A 229 -10.39 -0.33 -0.19
C GLN A 229 -9.55 -1.49 0.34
N VAL A 230 -10.18 -2.63 0.59
CA VAL A 230 -9.53 -3.82 1.13
C VAL A 230 -9.77 -5.02 0.23
N ILE A 231 -8.70 -5.72 -0.11
CA ILE A 231 -8.78 -6.99 -0.83
C ILE A 231 -8.07 -8.06 -0.02
N ILE A 232 -8.73 -9.20 0.17
CA ILE A 232 -8.19 -10.33 0.91
C ILE A 232 -8.03 -11.53 -0.01
N TYR A 233 -6.84 -12.11 0.03
CA TYR A 233 -6.48 -13.32 -0.71
C TYR A 233 -5.88 -14.36 0.22
N SER A 234 -6.12 -15.62 -0.08
CA SER A 234 -5.20 -16.69 0.28
C SER A 234 -4.22 -16.98 -0.86
N LYS A 235 -3.13 -17.63 -0.56
CA LYS A 235 -2.18 -18.09 -1.59
C LYS A 235 -2.82 -19.00 -2.63
N GLU A 236 -3.84 -19.77 -2.25
CA GLU A 236 -4.57 -20.68 -3.12
C GLU A 236 -5.46 -19.95 -4.14
N ASP A 237 -5.94 -18.75 -3.81
CA ASP A 237 -6.83 -17.98 -4.69
C ASP A 237 -6.13 -17.52 -5.96
N PHE A 238 -4.81 -17.31 -5.91
CA PHE A 238 -4.04 -16.93 -7.09
C PHE A 238 -4.11 -17.94 -8.25
N LYS A 239 -4.54 -19.17 -7.99
CA LYS A 239 -4.76 -20.19 -9.02
C LYS A 239 -6.10 -20.01 -9.75
N LYS A 240 -7.04 -19.28 -9.15
CA LYS A 240 -8.42 -19.10 -9.62
C LYS A 240 -8.64 -17.72 -10.26
N ILE A 241 -7.74 -16.77 -10.02
CA ILE A 241 -7.87 -15.39 -10.49
C ILE A 241 -7.49 -15.30 -11.96
N LYS A 242 -8.37 -14.71 -12.76
CA LYS A 242 -8.04 -14.30 -14.13
C LYS A 242 -7.25 -13.00 -14.07
N LEU A 243 -5.96 -13.08 -14.38
CA LEU A 243 -5.06 -11.94 -14.34
C LEU A 243 -5.22 -11.04 -15.56
N ILE A 244 -5.01 -9.75 -15.33
CA ILE A 244 -4.98 -8.71 -16.35
C ILE A 244 -3.51 -8.37 -16.64
N GLU A 245 -3.17 -8.28 -17.91
CA GLU A 245 -1.87 -7.78 -18.35
C GLU A 245 -2.04 -6.34 -18.81
N TYR A 246 -1.25 -5.46 -18.21
CA TYR A 246 -1.19 -4.03 -18.54
C TYR A 246 0.09 -3.72 -19.31
N ASN A 247 0.01 -2.75 -20.20
CA ASN A 247 1.19 -2.24 -20.88
C ASN A 247 1.81 -1.11 -20.05
N ASN A 248 2.96 -1.35 -19.42
CA ASN A 248 3.62 -0.41 -18.53
C ASN A 248 3.86 0.97 -19.17
N THR A 249 4.16 1.00 -20.49
CA THR A 249 4.44 2.26 -21.19
C THR A 249 3.20 3.12 -21.42
N SER A 250 2.01 2.53 -21.29
CA SER A 250 0.72 3.19 -21.46
C SER A 250 0.04 3.52 -20.13
N MET A 251 0.70 3.20 -18.99
CA MET A 251 0.18 3.47 -17.65
C MET A 251 0.42 4.92 -17.26
N HIS A 252 -0.65 5.60 -16.86
CA HIS A 252 -0.61 7.00 -16.41
C HIS A 252 -1.31 7.13 -15.07
N SER A 253 -0.76 7.94 -14.19
CA SER A 253 -1.43 8.34 -12.96
C SER A 253 -2.68 9.14 -13.26
N VAL A 254 -3.71 8.95 -12.44
CA VAL A 254 -4.93 9.78 -12.47
C VAL A 254 -4.76 11.09 -11.71
N GLU A 255 -3.71 11.22 -10.93
CA GLU A 255 -3.33 12.45 -10.26
C GLU A 255 -2.65 13.40 -11.24
N LYS A 256 -2.85 14.70 -11.03
CA LYS A 256 -2.29 15.75 -11.87
C LYS A 256 -1.01 16.30 -11.28
#